data_cbea7cb89ba155f3e6b859b55238d8d2
#
_entry.id   cbea7cb89ba155f3e6b859b55238d8d2
#
_cell.length_a   1.000
_cell.length_b   1.000
_cell.length_c   1.000
_cell.angle_alpha   90.00
_cell.angle_beta   90.00
_cell.angle_gamma   90.00
#
_symmetry.space_group_name_H-M   'P 1'
#
loop_
_entity.id
_entity.type
_entity.pdbx_description
1 polymer ?
#
loop_
_entity_poly.entity_id
_entity_poly.type
_entity_poly.pdbx_seq_one_letter_code
_entity_poly.pdbx_strand_id
1 'polypeptide(L)'
;MVKGVIFDFNGTLFFDNDKHVKAWGAVSRLLRNKDITDEELHKYFNGVPNQKIIQYMKNNQATKEDIDYYSKLKEKYYRQFCKEDQATFHLVEGSYDYFKQLKDQKIPFTIASASIKENIDFFVESFHLDKWMKVDDIIYDNGTYQNKIAMFKDAALKLNVNIKDCLIVEDSKSGIENAYQAGCRQIIVVNSANNKKEYEKMPGVIKVIDDFKELL
;
A
#
# COMPACT_ATOMS: atom_id res chain seq x y z
N MET A 1 24.60 6.70 -2.00
CA MET A 1 24.49 5.37 -1.33
C MET A 1 23.19 5.37 -0.53
N VAL A 2 22.40 4.33 -0.65
CA VAL A 2 21.14 4.16 0.12
C VAL A 2 21.47 3.95 1.59
N LYS A 3 20.82 4.72 2.48
CA LYS A 3 21.00 4.63 3.93
C LYS A 3 19.76 4.15 4.67
N GLY A 4 18.61 4.06 4.01
CA GLY A 4 17.38 3.52 4.55
C GLY A 4 16.43 3.14 3.43
N VAL A 5 15.52 2.18 3.69
CA VAL A 5 14.51 1.73 2.72
C VAL A 5 13.12 1.89 3.32
N ILE A 6 12.22 2.47 2.54
CA ILE A 6 10.81 2.65 2.91
C ILE A 6 9.97 1.90 1.89
N PHE A 7 9.17 0.96 2.35
CA PHE A 7 8.25 0.19 1.51
C PHE A 7 6.83 0.74 1.61
N ASP A 8 6.15 0.91 0.50
CA ASP A 8 4.70 0.77 0.52
C ASP A 8 4.32 -0.69 0.79
N PHE A 9 3.05 -0.96 1.13
CA PHE A 9 2.62 -2.32 1.46
C PHE A 9 1.70 -2.92 0.40
N ASN A 10 0.52 -2.33 0.19
CA ASN A 10 -0.50 -2.86 -0.71
C ASN A 10 -0.10 -2.64 -2.17
N GLY A 11 -0.08 -3.70 -2.97
CA GLY A 11 0.42 -3.67 -4.35
C GLY A 11 1.95 -3.71 -4.46
N THR A 12 2.68 -3.49 -3.36
CA THR A 12 4.15 -3.43 -3.30
C THR A 12 4.73 -4.66 -2.62
N LEU A 13 4.51 -4.84 -1.33
CA LEU A 13 4.94 -6.03 -0.57
C LEU A 13 3.91 -7.16 -0.61
N PHE A 14 2.66 -6.84 -0.89
CA PHE A 14 1.56 -7.78 -0.96
C PHE A 14 0.62 -7.43 -2.12
N PHE A 15 0.42 -8.36 -3.04
CA PHE A 15 -0.50 -8.20 -4.15
C PHE A 15 -1.93 -8.54 -3.71
N ASP A 16 -2.75 -7.53 -3.50
CA ASP A 16 -4.04 -7.64 -2.83
C ASP A 16 -5.21 -6.92 -3.51
N ASN A 17 -5.00 -6.40 -4.72
CA ASN A 17 -6.03 -5.66 -5.44
C ASN A 17 -7.32 -6.46 -5.62
N ASP A 18 -7.22 -7.76 -5.89
CA ASP A 18 -8.39 -8.65 -6.02
C ASP A 18 -9.19 -8.78 -4.71
N LYS A 19 -8.52 -8.73 -3.54
CA LYS A 19 -9.16 -8.74 -2.22
C LYS A 19 -9.93 -7.44 -1.98
N HIS A 20 -9.35 -6.30 -2.38
CA HIS A 20 -10.03 -5.01 -2.34
C HIS A 20 -11.28 -5.01 -3.23
N VAL A 21 -11.17 -5.52 -4.46
CA VAL A 21 -12.30 -5.64 -5.40
C VAL A 21 -13.40 -6.52 -4.82
N LYS A 22 -13.06 -7.69 -4.28
CA LYS A 22 -14.03 -8.61 -3.62
C LYS A 22 -14.72 -7.92 -2.43
N ALA A 23 -13.97 -7.21 -1.59
CA ALA A 23 -14.51 -6.51 -0.42
C ALA A 23 -15.49 -5.40 -0.83
N TRP A 24 -15.15 -4.60 -1.82
CA TRP A 24 -16.07 -3.61 -2.37
C TRP A 24 -17.29 -4.23 -3.06
N GLY A 25 -17.12 -5.35 -3.75
CA GLY A 25 -18.24 -6.12 -4.32
C GLY A 25 -19.24 -6.56 -3.26
N ALA A 26 -18.75 -7.06 -2.11
CA ALA A 26 -19.60 -7.42 -0.98
C ALA A 26 -20.37 -6.21 -0.42
N VAL A 27 -19.69 -5.06 -0.22
CA VAL A 27 -20.33 -3.82 0.24
C VAL A 27 -21.33 -3.30 -0.79
N SER A 28 -21.02 -3.36 -2.09
CA SER A 28 -21.92 -2.92 -3.16
C SER A 28 -23.22 -3.72 -3.17
N ARG A 29 -23.15 -5.05 -3.06
CA ARG A 29 -24.35 -5.90 -2.96
C ARG A 29 -25.22 -5.54 -1.77
N LEU A 30 -24.61 -5.23 -0.60
CA LEU A 30 -25.36 -4.81 0.58
C LEU A 30 -26.01 -3.42 0.40
N LEU A 31 -25.30 -2.46 -0.19
CA LEU A 31 -25.77 -1.08 -0.32
C LEU A 31 -26.77 -0.87 -1.45
N ARG A 32 -26.56 -1.51 -2.57
CA ARG A 32 -27.31 -1.23 -3.82
C ARG A 32 -27.91 -2.47 -4.47
N ASN A 33 -27.75 -3.65 -3.86
CA ASN A 33 -28.15 -4.94 -4.44
C ASN A 33 -27.62 -5.15 -5.89
N LYS A 34 -26.37 -4.70 -6.14
CA LYS A 34 -25.76 -4.67 -7.46
C LYS A 34 -24.28 -5.02 -7.36
N ASP A 35 -23.77 -5.78 -8.32
CA ASP A 35 -22.33 -5.98 -8.51
C ASP A 35 -21.65 -4.72 -9.08
N ILE A 36 -20.34 -4.64 -8.92
CA ILE A 36 -19.54 -3.57 -9.50
C ILE A 36 -19.09 -4.02 -10.88
N THR A 37 -19.28 -3.16 -11.88
CA THR A 37 -18.79 -3.42 -13.24
C THR A 37 -17.32 -3.01 -13.38
N ASP A 38 -16.62 -3.54 -14.39
CA ASP A 38 -15.23 -3.19 -14.67
C ASP A 38 -15.09 -1.67 -14.95
N GLU A 39 -16.05 -1.07 -15.63
CA GLU A 39 -16.08 0.39 -15.86
C GLU A 39 -16.21 1.16 -14.55
N GLU A 40 -17.09 0.72 -13.64
CA GLU A 40 -17.21 1.34 -12.32
C GLU A 40 -15.93 1.21 -11.51
N LEU A 41 -15.28 0.01 -11.54
CA LEU A 41 -14.00 -0.22 -10.86
C LEU A 41 -12.94 0.79 -11.30
N HIS A 42 -12.74 0.93 -12.60
CA HIS A 42 -11.73 1.84 -13.14
C HIS A 42 -12.03 3.31 -12.83
N LYS A 43 -13.29 3.72 -12.89
CA LYS A 43 -13.68 5.13 -12.80
C LYS A 43 -13.88 5.63 -11.37
N TYR A 44 -14.35 4.77 -10.47
CA TYR A 44 -14.85 5.20 -9.17
C TYR A 44 -14.26 4.47 -7.96
N PHE A 45 -13.48 3.39 -8.17
CA PHE A 45 -12.97 2.57 -7.06
C PHE A 45 -11.45 2.54 -6.98
N ASN A 46 -10.74 2.31 -8.08
CA ASN A 46 -9.29 2.11 -8.06
C ASN A 46 -8.55 3.37 -7.59
N GLY A 47 -7.84 3.27 -6.47
CA GLY A 47 -7.09 4.38 -5.89
C GLY A 47 -7.97 5.50 -5.29
N VAL A 48 -9.26 5.26 -5.14
CA VAL A 48 -10.22 6.24 -4.61
C VAL A 48 -10.43 6.00 -3.11
N PRO A 49 -10.42 7.04 -2.25
CA PRO A 49 -10.69 6.90 -0.82
C PRO A 49 -12.09 6.31 -0.53
N ASN A 50 -12.18 5.47 0.51
CA ASN A 50 -13.41 4.78 0.92
C ASN A 50 -14.61 5.73 1.00
N GLN A 51 -14.44 6.92 1.59
CA GLN A 51 -15.49 7.92 1.70
C GLN A 51 -16.10 8.29 0.34
N LYS A 52 -15.28 8.52 -0.67
CA LYS A 52 -15.75 8.89 -2.01
C LYS A 52 -16.48 7.73 -2.70
N ILE A 53 -15.99 6.50 -2.51
CA ILE A 53 -16.63 5.29 -3.03
C ILE A 53 -18.01 5.11 -2.41
N ILE A 54 -18.13 5.26 -1.10
CA ILE A 54 -19.40 5.14 -0.37
C ILE A 54 -20.37 6.25 -0.80
N GLN A 55 -19.89 7.50 -0.94
CA GLN A 55 -20.71 8.60 -1.47
C GLN A 55 -21.23 8.28 -2.88
N TYR A 56 -20.36 7.78 -3.76
CA TYR A 56 -20.77 7.33 -5.09
C TYR A 56 -21.86 6.26 -5.03
N MET A 57 -21.68 5.22 -4.24
CA MET A 57 -22.65 4.12 -4.11
C MET A 57 -24.00 4.54 -3.52
N LYS A 58 -24.02 5.60 -2.71
CA LYS A 58 -25.20 6.19 -2.09
C LYS A 58 -25.70 7.45 -2.82
N ASN A 59 -25.33 7.68 -4.08
CA ASN A 59 -25.73 8.83 -4.89
C ASN A 59 -25.48 10.19 -4.19
N ASN A 60 -24.33 10.32 -3.52
CA ASN A 60 -23.90 11.47 -2.71
C ASN A 60 -24.81 11.79 -1.50
N GLN A 61 -25.52 10.79 -0.99
CA GLN A 61 -26.42 10.91 0.17
C GLN A 61 -25.91 10.13 1.40
N ALA A 62 -24.64 9.71 1.40
CA ALA A 62 -24.07 9.02 2.55
C ALA A 62 -23.89 9.97 3.73
N THR A 63 -24.39 9.57 4.91
CA THR A 63 -24.12 10.28 6.15
C THR A 63 -22.70 9.95 6.64
N LYS A 64 -22.24 10.65 7.68
CA LYS A 64 -20.97 10.33 8.32
C LYS A 64 -20.98 8.92 8.91
N GLU A 65 -22.09 8.55 9.54
CA GLU A 65 -22.31 7.21 10.13
C GLU A 65 -22.26 6.12 9.05
N ASP A 66 -22.86 6.36 7.88
CA ASP A 66 -22.75 5.46 6.73
C ASP A 66 -21.28 5.26 6.30
N ILE A 67 -20.56 6.35 6.14
CA ILE A 67 -19.15 6.33 5.71
C ILE A 67 -18.31 5.54 6.71
N ASP A 68 -18.47 5.81 8.00
CA ASP A 68 -17.74 5.12 9.06
C ASP A 68 -18.08 3.62 9.10
N TYR A 69 -19.37 3.29 9.01
CA TYR A 69 -19.84 1.90 9.05
C TYR A 69 -19.35 1.08 7.85
N TYR A 70 -19.60 1.56 6.63
CA TYR A 70 -19.26 0.82 5.42
C TYR A 70 -17.75 0.78 5.15
N SER A 71 -16.99 1.80 5.56
CA SER A 71 -15.53 1.74 5.52
C SER A 71 -15.01 0.62 6.42
N LYS A 72 -15.46 0.55 7.68
CA LYS A 72 -15.06 -0.52 8.60
C LYS A 72 -15.48 -1.91 8.11
N LEU A 73 -16.68 -2.01 7.56
CA LEU A 73 -17.21 -3.26 7.02
C LEU A 73 -16.38 -3.73 5.82
N LYS A 74 -16.03 -2.82 4.91
CA LYS A 74 -15.15 -3.12 3.77
C LYS A 74 -13.79 -3.64 4.23
N GLU A 75 -13.15 -2.99 5.21
CA GLU A 75 -11.85 -3.44 5.71
C GLU A 75 -11.94 -4.78 6.45
N LYS A 76 -13.06 -5.05 7.13
CA LYS A 76 -13.34 -6.38 7.71
C LYS A 76 -13.42 -7.47 6.63
N TYR A 77 -14.19 -7.23 5.54
CA TYR A 77 -14.27 -8.15 4.41
C TYR A 77 -12.93 -8.34 3.71
N TYR A 78 -12.16 -7.26 3.54
CA TYR A 78 -10.83 -7.32 2.96
C TYR A 78 -9.93 -8.31 3.73
N ARG A 79 -9.81 -8.14 5.05
CA ARG A 79 -9.00 -9.06 5.89
C ARG A 79 -9.54 -10.49 5.87
N GLN A 80 -10.85 -10.67 5.79
CA GLN A 80 -11.46 -11.99 5.64
C GLN A 80 -11.05 -12.64 4.33
N PHE A 81 -11.19 -11.95 3.19
CA PHE A 81 -10.82 -12.47 1.88
C PHE A 81 -9.30 -12.71 1.73
N CYS A 82 -8.46 -11.94 2.41
CA CYS A 82 -7.04 -12.26 2.52
C CYS A 82 -6.83 -13.65 3.17
N LYS A 83 -7.48 -13.90 4.33
CA LYS A 83 -7.35 -15.17 5.05
C LYS A 83 -7.92 -16.37 4.31
N GLU A 84 -8.98 -16.18 3.53
CA GLU A 84 -9.64 -17.26 2.78
C GLU A 84 -8.82 -17.70 1.56
N ASP A 85 -8.03 -16.82 0.98
CA ASP A 85 -7.22 -17.11 -0.22
C ASP A 85 -5.75 -17.40 0.16
N GLN A 86 -5.53 -18.55 0.77
CA GLN A 86 -4.19 -18.98 1.21
C GLN A 86 -3.16 -19.07 0.08
N ALA A 87 -3.60 -19.28 -1.17
CA ALA A 87 -2.71 -19.43 -2.31
C ALA A 87 -1.97 -18.13 -2.67
N THR A 88 -2.59 -16.98 -2.41
CA THR A 88 -2.02 -15.67 -2.73
C THR A 88 -1.77 -14.82 -1.47
N PHE A 89 -2.07 -15.35 -0.27
CA PHE A 89 -1.86 -14.64 1.00
C PHE A 89 -0.42 -14.81 1.49
N HIS A 90 0.51 -14.25 0.76
CA HIS A 90 1.94 -14.22 1.08
C HIS A 90 2.57 -12.91 0.56
N LEU A 91 3.73 -12.53 1.10
CA LEU A 91 4.47 -11.39 0.54
C LEU A 91 4.96 -11.71 -0.87
N VAL A 92 5.18 -10.67 -1.67
CA VAL A 92 5.76 -10.77 -3.02
C VAL A 92 7.09 -11.53 -2.94
N GLU A 93 7.34 -12.39 -3.91
CA GLU A 93 8.50 -13.27 -3.92
C GLU A 93 9.82 -12.51 -3.76
N GLY A 94 10.73 -13.07 -2.96
CA GLY A 94 12.02 -12.44 -2.64
C GLY A 94 11.97 -11.37 -1.54
N SER A 95 10.78 -10.97 -1.04
CA SER A 95 10.67 -9.92 -0.01
C SER A 95 11.47 -10.25 1.26
N TYR A 96 11.36 -11.47 1.79
CA TYR A 96 12.08 -11.87 3.00
C TYR A 96 13.58 -11.95 2.77
N ASP A 97 14.03 -12.41 1.61
CA ASP A 97 15.44 -12.46 1.25
C ASP A 97 16.01 -11.05 1.13
N TYR A 98 15.24 -10.12 0.55
CA TYR A 98 15.63 -8.72 0.49
C TYR A 98 15.66 -8.06 1.88
N PHE A 99 14.71 -8.34 2.76
CA PHE A 99 14.75 -7.89 4.16
C PHE A 99 16.01 -8.42 4.87
N LYS A 100 16.35 -9.70 4.64
CA LYS A 100 17.58 -10.31 5.18
C LYS A 100 18.82 -9.59 4.66
N GLN A 101 18.89 -9.33 3.36
CA GLN A 101 20.00 -8.59 2.75
C GLN A 101 20.17 -7.19 3.36
N LEU A 102 19.07 -6.44 3.55
CA LEU A 102 19.10 -5.13 4.20
C LEU A 102 19.62 -5.21 5.64
N LYS A 103 19.20 -6.21 6.40
CA LYS A 103 19.71 -6.45 7.76
C LYS A 103 21.19 -6.78 7.77
N ASP A 104 21.65 -7.66 6.89
CA ASP A 104 23.06 -8.05 6.77
C ASP A 104 23.93 -6.84 6.42
N GLN A 105 23.42 -5.93 5.60
CA GLN A 105 24.06 -4.66 5.23
C GLN A 105 23.87 -3.55 6.28
N LYS A 106 23.13 -3.79 7.35
CA LYS A 106 22.78 -2.82 8.40
C LYS A 106 22.04 -1.58 7.87
N ILE A 107 21.27 -1.74 6.80
CA ILE A 107 20.41 -0.70 6.26
C ILE A 107 19.05 -0.78 6.96
N PRO A 108 18.65 0.24 7.73
CA PRO A 108 17.35 0.26 8.39
C PRO A 108 16.22 0.39 7.36
N PHE A 109 15.08 -0.23 7.64
CA PHE A 109 13.92 -0.16 6.78
C PHE A 109 12.61 -0.22 7.55
N THR A 110 11.56 0.34 6.96
CA THR A 110 10.21 0.38 7.52
C THR A 110 9.16 0.43 6.41
N ILE A 111 7.90 0.44 6.80
CA ILE A 111 6.74 0.56 5.93
C ILE A 111 6.11 1.94 6.09
N ALA A 112 5.61 2.51 4.97
CA ALA A 112 4.74 3.68 4.94
C ALA A 112 3.54 3.39 4.04
N SER A 113 2.40 3.05 4.63
CA SER A 113 1.20 2.60 3.94
C SER A 113 0.00 3.48 4.23
N ALA A 114 -0.84 3.75 3.22
CA ALA A 114 -2.13 4.40 3.38
C ALA A 114 -3.21 3.48 3.99
N SER A 115 -2.85 2.31 4.45
CA SER A 115 -3.73 1.40 5.20
C SER A 115 -4.00 1.91 6.60
N ILE A 116 -5.21 1.61 7.11
CA ILE A 116 -5.58 1.88 8.51
C ILE A 116 -4.82 0.97 9.48
N LYS A 117 -4.77 1.37 10.74
CA LYS A 117 -4.03 0.62 11.79
C LYS A 117 -4.42 -0.84 11.88
N GLU A 118 -5.71 -1.17 11.82
CA GLU A 118 -6.20 -2.54 11.93
C GLU A 118 -5.72 -3.44 10.78
N ASN A 119 -5.46 -2.87 9.60
CA ASN A 119 -4.86 -3.61 8.50
C ASN A 119 -3.35 -3.79 8.71
N ILE A 120 -2.67 -2.77 9.22
CA ILE A 120 -1.24 -2.87 9.57
C ILE A 120 -1.02 -3.93 10.65
N ASP A 121 -1.81 -3.92 11.72
CA ASP A 121 -1.73 -4.92 12.79
C ASP A 121 -1.95 -6.34 12.22
N PHE A 122 -2.93 -6.48 11.32
CA PHE A 122 -3.19 -7.72 10.62
C PHE A 122 -2.01 -8.19 9.76
N PHE A 123 -1.33 -7.29 9.04
CA PHE A 123 -0.15 -7.63 8.23
C PHE A 123 1.05 -7.98 9.10
N VAL A 124 1.28 -7.23 10.19
CA VAL A 124 2.36 -7.51 11.15
C VAL A 124 2.21 -8.92 11.71
N GLU A 125 1.02 -9.28 12.15
CA GLU A 125 0.73 -10.62 12.68
C GLU A 125 0.87 -11.70 11.61
N SER A 126 0.23 -11.51 10.44
CA SER A 126 0.14 -12.53 9.39
C SER A 126 1.48 -12.83 8.73
N PHE A 127 2.32 -11.82 8.53
CA PHE A 127 3.60 -11.93 7.85
C PHE A 127 4.80 -11.85 8.80
N HIS A 128 4.56 -11.85 10.12
CA HIS A 128 5.62 -11.77 11.15
C HIS A 128 6.59 -10.61 10.91
N LEU A 129 6.07 -9.43 10.55
CA LEU A 129 6.90 -8.27 10.22
C LEU A 129 7.68 -7.74 11.42
N ASP A 130 7.22 -8.00 12.65
CA ASP A 130 7.89 -7.72 13.91
C ASP A 130 9.30 -8.37 14.02
N LYS A 131 9.53 -9.48 13.30
CA LYS A 131 10.85 -10.13 13.22
C LYS A 131 11.83 -9.35 12.33
N TRP A 132 11.33 -8.49 11.46
CA TRP A 132 12.12 -7.82 10.44
C TRP A 132 12.35 -6.34 10.74
N MET A 133 11.36 -5.65 11.24
CA MET A 133 11.41 -4.22 11.51
C MET A 133 10.74 -3.86 12.85
N LYS A 134 11.00 -2.68 13.36
CA LYS A 134 10.31 -2.18 14.55
C LYS A 134 8.88 -1.77 14.17
N VAL A 135 7.89 -2.37 14.81
CA VAL A 135 6.47 -2.09 14.54
C VAL A 135 6.12 -0.62 14.78
N ASP A 136 6.72 0.00 15.80
CA ASP A 136 6.51 1.42 16.14
C ASP A 136 7.10 2.41 15.10
N ASP A 137 7.90 1.91 14.17
CA ASP A 137 8.45 2.71 13.08
C ASP A 137 7.59 2.64 11.82
N ILE A 138 6.57 1.76 11.78
CA ILE A 138 5.64 1.66 10.65
C ILE A 138 4.72 2.88 10.64
N ILE A 139 4.68 3.56 9.51
CA ILE A 139 3.77 4.68 9.26
C ILE A 139 2.52 4.16 8.56
N TYR A 140 1.36 4.49 9.10
CA TYR A 140 0.05 4.10 8.59
C TYR A 140 -0.92 5.29 8.56
N ASP A 141 -2.06 5.15 7.88
CA ASP A 141 -3.09 6.19 7.87
C ASP A 141 -3.82 6.21 9.22
N ASN A 142 -3.53 7.23 10.01
CA ASN A 142 -4.16 7.53 11.29
C ASN A 142 -5.22 8.65 11.18
N GLY A 143 -5.58 9.04 9.97
CA GLY A 143 -6.55 10.10 9.69
C GLY A 143 -5.96 11.52 9.72
N THR A 144 -4.66 11.69 9.96
CA THR A 144 -4.00 13.01 9.98
C THR A 144 -3.24 13.32 8.68
N TYR A 145 -2.89 12.30 7.91
CA TYR A 145 -2.16 12.45 6.66
C TYR A 145 -3.07 12.84 5.51
N GLN A 146 -2.73 13.91 4.80
CA GLN A 146 -3.44 14.32 3.59
C GLN A 146 -2.98 13.54 2.35
N ASN A 147 -1.74 13.03 2.36
CA ASN A 147 -1.12 12.27 1.28
C ASN A 147 0.12 11.53 1.78
N LYS A 148 0.71 10.70 0.92
CA LYS A 148 1.92 9.93 1.24
C LYS A 148 3.20 10.76 1.37
N ILE A 149 3.24 12.03 0.96
CA ILE A 149 4.45 12.88 1.08
C ILE A 149 4.88 12.99 2.54
N ALA A 150 3.93 13.33 3.43
CA ALA A 150 4.21 13.43 4.87
C ALA A 150 4.55 12.05 5.46
N MET A 151 3.86 10.99 5.05
CA MET A 151 4.11 9.62 5.50
C MET A 151 5.54 9.17 5.18
N PHE A 152 6.04 9.40 3.96
CA PHE A 152 7.42 9.06 3.59
C PHE A 152 8.46 9.87 4.37
N LYS A 153 8.18 11.16 4.64
CA LYS A 153 9.07 11.99 5.47
C LYS A 153 9.12 11.49 6.91
N ASP A 154 7.98 11.14 7.49
CA ASP A 154 7.91 10.61 8.85
C ASP A 154 8.57 9.23 8.96
N ALA A 155 8.41 8.37 7.94
CA ALA A 155 9.12 7.09 7.87
C ALA A 155 10.65 7.29 7.83
N ALA A 156 11.14 8.24 7.04
CA ALA A 156 12.57 8.58 7.00
C ALA A 156 13.08 9.09 8.36
N LEU A 157 12.27 9.92 9.07
CA LEU A 157 12.58 10.38 10.43
C LEU A 157 12.63 9.20 11.42
N LYS A 158 11.70 8.26 11.36
CA LYS A 158 11.70 7.04 12.18
C LYS A 158 12.98 6.22 11.97
N LEU A 159 13.46 6.14 10.74
CA LEU A 159 14.72 5.46 10.41
C LEU A 159 15.98 6.29 10.78
N ASN A 160 15.80 7.55 11.20
CA ASN A 160 16.89 8.51 11.40
C ASN A 160 17.76 8.70 10.14
N VAL A 161 17.10 8.77 8.97
CA VAL A 161 17.74 8.93 7.65
C VAL A 161 17.13 10.12 6.91
N ASN A 162 17.95 10.87 6.18
CA ASN A 162 17.41 11.91 5.30
C ASN A 162 16.64 11.26 4.14
N ILE A 163 15.45 11.77 3.81
CA ILE A 163 14.63 11.25 2.71
C ILE A 163 15.36 11.19 1.37
N LYS A 164 16.33 12.08 1.14
CA LYS A 164 17.18 12.09 -0.06
C LYS A 164 18.14 10.91 -0.13
N ASP A 165 18.46 10.30 1.00
CA ASP A 165 19.31 9.13 1.13
C ASP A 165 18.50 7.83 1.25
N CYS A 166 17.16 7.93 1.21
CA CYS A 166 16.27 6.77 1.22
C CYS A 166 16.06 6.21 -0.19
N LEU A 167 15.88 4.90 -0.24
CA LEU A 167 15.22 4.20 -1.33
C LEU A 167 13.75 4.03 -0.94
N ILE A 168 12.82 4.37 -1.85
CA ILE A 168 11.39 4.08 -1.67
C ILE A 168 10.99 3.00 -2.67
N VAL A 169 10.23 2.00 -2.20
CA VAL A 169 9.65 0.95 -3.03
C VAL A 169 8.14 1.15 -3.06
N GLU A 170 7.56 1.29 -4.24
CA GLU A 170 6.17 1.66 -4.49
C GLU A 170 5.63 0.93 -5.72
N ASP A 171 4.30 0.94 -5.94
CA ASP A 171 3.67 0.33 -7.11
C ASP A 171 2.75 1.28 -7.88
N SER A 172 2.29 2.35 -7.23
CA SER A 172 1.28 3.26 -7.78
C SER A 172 1.88 4.55 -8.32
N LYS A 173 1.28 5.08 -9.39
CA LYS A 173 1.67 6.37 -9.96
C LYS A 173 1.64 7.49 -8.93
N SER A 174 0.57 7.57 -8.15
CA SER A 174 0.44 8.61 -7.11
C SER A 174 1.48 8.46 -6.00
N GLY A 175 1.80 7.22 -5.61
CA GLY A 175 2.83 6.96 -4.62
C GLY A 175 4.23 7.34 -5.12
N ILE A 176 4.56 7.03 -6.38
CA ILE A 176 5.82 7.44 -7.03
C ILE A 176 5.93 8.97 -7.06
N GLU A 177 4.87 9.67 -7.48
CA GLU A 177 4.82 11.15 -7.48
C GLU A 177 5.01 11.72 -6.08
N ASN A 178 4.34 11.16 -5.08
CA ASN A 178 4.47 11.57 -3.68
C ASN A 178 5.89 11.31 -3.13
N ALA A 179 6.51 10.18 -3.46
CA ALA A 179 7.88 9.87 -3.07
C ALA A 179 8.88 10.89 -3.66
N TYR A 180 8.72 11.21 -4.93
CA TYR A 180 9.53 12.21 -5.59
C TYR A 180 9.33 13.62 -4.99
N GLN A 181 8.09 14.02 -4.71
CA GLN A 181 7.74 15.29 -4.06
C GLN A 181 8.22 15.34 -2.60
N ALA A 182 8.26 14.21 -1.89
CA ALA A 182 8.86 14.13 -0.55
C ALA A 182 10.36 14.42 -0.55
N GLY A 183 11.03 14.30 -1.70
CA GLY A 183 12.45 14.56 -1.88
C GLY A 183 13.28 13.32 -2.21
N CYS A 184 12.67 12.13 -2.24
CA CYS A 184 13.35 10.91 -2.67
C CYS A 184 13.71 10.98 -4.16
N ARG A 185 14.87 10.43 -4.52
CA ARG A 185 15.38 10.39 -5.91
C ARG A 185 15.76 8.97 -6.33
N GLN A 186 15.51 8.00 -5.47
CA GLN A 186 15.79 6.60 -5.69
C GLN A 186 14.50 5.82 -5.41
N ILE A 187 13.72 5.56 -6.47
CA ILE A 187 12.44 4.89 -6.37
C ILE A 187 12.52 3.60 -7.18
N ILE A 188 12.24 2.47 -6.55
CA ILE A 188 11.99 1.20 -7.23
C ILE A 188 10.48 1.01 -7.31
N VAL A 189 10.01 0.56 -8.46
CA VAL A 189 8.59 0.32 -8.68
C VAL A 189 8.33 -1.17 -8.84
N VAL A 190 7.40 -1.70 -8.06
CA VAL A 190 6.86 -3.05 -8.26
C VAL A 190 5.73 -2.96 -9.29
N ASN A 191 5.84 -3.71 -10.37
CA ASN A 191 4.97 -3.62 -11.55
C ASN A 191 3.63 -4.38 -11.35
N SER A 192 2.94 -4.13 -10.26
CA SER A 192 1.68 -4.79 -9.91
C SER A 192 0.55 -4.53 -10.93
N ALA A 193 0.59 -3.38 -11.62
CA ALA A 193 -0.43 -2.95 -12.58
C ALA A 193 -0.03 -3.17 -14.06
N ASN A 194 1.10 -3.86 -14.34
CA ASN A 194 1.62 -4.08 -15.70
C ASN A 194 1.86 -2.80 -16.53
N ASN A 195 2.32 -1.72 -15.90
CA ASN A 195 2.55 -0.42 -16.51
C ASN A 195 4.05 -0.05 -16.63
N LYS A 196 4.93 -1.03 -16.74
CA LYS A 196 6.40 -0.88 -16.72
C LYS A 196 6.90 0.29 -17.55
N LYS A 197 6.48 0.38 -18.83
CA LYS A 197 6.93 1.45 -19.76
C LYS A 197 6.55 2.87 -19.32
N GLU A 198 5.45 3.03 -18.57
CA GLU A 198 5.05 4.32 -18.02
C GLU A 198 5.91 4.65 -16.80
N TYR A 199 6.07 3.70 -15.90
CA TYR A 199 6.82 3.87 -14.66
C TYR A 199 8.31 4.18 -14.89
N GLU A 200 8.95 3.53 -15.85
CA GLU A 200 10.36 3.78 -16.21
C GLU A 200 10.65 5.23 -16.62
N LYS A 201 9.63 5.97 -17.03
CA LYS A 201 9.75 7.38 -17.45
C LYS A 201 9.48 8.36 -16.31
N MET A 202 9.02 7.89 -15.16
CA MET A 202 8.65 8.77 -14.05
C MET A 202 9.89 9.31 -13.32
N PRO A 203 9.86 10.56 -12.86
CA PRO A 203 10.98 11.16 -12.15
C PRO A 203 11.36 10.38 -10.90
N GLY A 204 12.64 10.11 -10.73
CA GLY A 204 13.18 9.43 -9.55
C GLY A 204 13.12 7.90 -9.61
N VAL A 205 12.43 7.32 -10.59
CA VAL A 205 12.41 5.87 -10.79
C VAL A 205 13.76 5.41 -11.34
N ILE A 206 14.39 4.47 -10.63
CA ILE A 206 15.69 3.91 -10.98
C ILE A 206 15.60 2.47 -11.49
N LYS A 207 14.53 1.75 -11.13
CA LYS A 207 14.26 0.38 -11.57
C LYS A 207 12.78 0.08 -11.47
N VAL A 208 12.26 -0.75 -12.37
CA VAL A 208 10.93 -1.36 -12.29
C VAL A 208 11.12 -2.86 -12.22
N ILE A 209 10.55 -3.52 -11.24
CA ILE A 209 10.69 -4.95 -10.96
C ILE A 209 9.32 -5.63 -10.96
N ASP A 210 9.28 -6.91 -11.25
CA ASP A 210 8.08 -7.72 -11.12
C ASP A 210 8.02 -8.42 -9.74
N ASP A 211 9.18 -8.73 -9.14
CA ASP A 211 9.31 -9.24 -7.78
C ASP A 211 10.66 -8.82 -7.14
N PHE A 212 10.84 -9.11 -5.83
CA PHE A 212 12.03 -8.73 -5.09
C PHE A 212 13.26 -9.59 -5.38
N LYS A 213 13.13 -10.73 -6.06
CA LYS A 213 14.30 -11.53 -6.50
C LYS A 213 15.20 -10.74 -7.44
N GLU A 214 14.64 -9.79 -8.18
CA GLU A 214 15.42 -8.91 -9.06
C GLU A 214 16.34 -7.93 -8.31
N LEU A 215 16.24 -7.86 -6.98
CA LEU A 215 17.06 -6.99 -6.11
C LEU A 215 18.15 -7.74 -5.32
N LEU A 216 18.19 -9.07 -5.43
CA LEU A 216 19.11 -9.94 -4.71
C LEU A 216 20.51 -10.09 -5.41
#